data_7878c1a6177398859af5383c46a3b7e3
#
_entry.id   7878c1a6177398859af5383c46a3b7e3
#
_cell.length_a   1.000
_cell.length_b   1.000
_cell.length_c   1.000
_cell.angle_alpha   90.00
_cell.angle_beta   90.00
_cell.angle_gamma   90.00
#
_symmetry.space_group_name_H-M   'P 1'
#
loop_
_entity.id
_entity.type
_entity.pdbx_description
1 polymer ?
#
loop_
_entity_poly.entity_id
_entity_poly.type
_entity_poly.pdbx_seq_one_letter_code
_entity_poly.pdbx_strand_id
1 'polypeptide(L)'
;MIEANGNLANAYFKKAEEALESLSLIKARDWKISTAYYSMYFSLYAVMMRIGVKCEIHKCTVAFMKKYLRGYFNQDDVELLEESLKSRIEAQYYVNRGVSTEIFEKMVKRAPSFLVKCKSMLMKMDEKSVNKIRGDLKRSM
;
A
#
# COMPACT_ATOMS: atom_id res chain seq x y z
N MET A 1 1.46 -14.03 11.97
CA MET A 1 2.19 -12.85 12.44
C MET A 1 3.67 -13.14 12.56
N ILE A 2 4.48 -12.14 12.32
CA ILE A 2 5.93 -12.16 12.56
C ILE A 2 6.24 -11.14 13.66
N GLU A 3 7.50 -11.00 14.05
CA GLU A 3 7.89 -9.94 14.95
C GLU A 3 7.76 -8.57 14.28
N ALA A 4 7.32 -7.56 15.03
CA ALA A 4 7.31 -6.17 14.57
C ALA A 4 8.76 -5.75 14.29
N ASN A 5 9.01 -5.17 13.13
CA ASN A 5 10.37 -4.88 12.67
C ASN A 5 10.46 -3.51 12.01
N GLY A 6 11.01 -2.54 12.74
CA GLY A 6 11.18 -1.18 12.24
C GLY A 6 12.21 -1.08 11.10
N ASN A 7 13.26 -1.89 11.15
CA ASN A 7 14.29 -1.88 10.08
C ASN A 7 13.72 -2.42 8.78
N LEU A 8 12.92 -3.48 8.85
CA LEU A 8 12.27 -4.05 7.68
C LEU A 8 11.20 -3.09 7.13
N ALA A 9 10.48 -2.41 8.02
CA ALA A 9 9.53 -1.37 7.63
C ALA A 9 10.23 -0.26 6.84
N ASN A 10 11.36 0.22 7.33
CA ASN A 10 12.14 1.25 6.65
C ASN A 10 12.65 0.79 5.28
N ALA A 11 13.06 -0.47 5.16
CA ALA A 11 13.51 -1.03 3.89
C ALA A 11 12.39 -1.06 2.84
N TYR A 12 11.19 -1.46 3.22
CA TYR A 12 10.04 -1.46 2.32
C TYR A 12 9.59 -0.04 1.99
N PHE A 13 9.66 0.87 2.95
CA PHE A 13 9.33 2.26 2.70
C PHE A 13 10.29 2.89 1.68
N LYS A 14 11.57 2.55 1.76
CA LYS A 14 12.56 3.00 0.79
C LYS A 14 12.23 2.49 -0.62
N LYS A 15 11.76 1.24 -0.74
CA LYS A 15 11.27 0.72 -2.03
C LYS A 15 10.09 1.52 -2.57
N ALA A 16 9.18 1.92 -1.69
CA ALA A 16 8.05 2.76 -2.06
C ALA A 16 8.50 4.12 -2.60
N GLU A 17 9.47 4.75 -1.93
CA GLU A 17 10.03 6.03 -2.36
C GLU A 17 10.74 5.90 -3.71
N GLU A 18 11.51 4.85 -3.92
CA GLU A 18 12.20 4.59 -5.19
C GLU A 18 11.20 4.40 -6.33
N ALA A 19 10.10 3.68 -6.08
CA ALA A 19 9.05 3.51 -7.07
C ALA A 19 8.40 4.85 -7.42
N LEU A 20 8.14 5.69 -6.42
CA LEU A 20 7.55 7.00 -6.65
C LEU A 20 8.47 7.93 -7.46
N GLU A 21 9.77 7.91 -7.18
CA GLU A 21 10.75 8.66 -7.96
C GLU A 21 10.80 8.18 -9.41
N SER A 22 10.78 6.85 -9.61
CA SER A 22 10.80 6.25 -10.93
C SER A 22 9.57 6.61 -11.75
N LEU A 23 8.42 6.82 -11.10
CA LEU A 23 7.16 7.11 -11.75
C LEU A 23 7.25 8.33 -12.68
N SER A 24 7.97 9.37 -12.29
CA SER A 24 8.12 10.59 -13.09
C SER A 24 8.97 10.37 -14.35
N LEU A 25 9.77 9.31 -14.40
CA LEU A 25 10.67 9.00 -15.51
C LEU A 25 10.07 8.03 -16.53
N ILE A 26 8.98 7.36 -16.18
CA ILE A 26 8.33 6.36 -17.02
C ILE A 26 7.43 7.07 -18.03
N LYS A 27 7.51 6.67 -19.30
CA LYS A 27 6.65 7.22 -20.35
C LYS A 27 5.45 6.32 -20.64
N ALA A 28 5.64 5.02 -20.61
CA ALA A 28 4.58 4.06 -20.94
C ALA A 28 3.53 4.02 -19.84
N ARG A 29 2.27 4.22 -20.23
CA ARG A 29 1.13 4.30 -19.31
C ARG A 29 0.98 3.06 -18.45
N ASP A 30 1.07 1.87 -19.02
CA ASP A 30 0.91 0.61 -18.26
C ASP A 30 1.99 0.43 -17.21
N TRP A 31 3.22 0.84 -17.51
CA TRP A 31 4.30 0.81 -16.53
C TRP A 31 4.14 1.87 -15.46
N LYS A 32 3.54 3.02 -15.79
CA LYS A 32 3.17 4.03 -14.77
C LYS A 32 2.13 3.49 -13.80
N ILE A 33 1.14 2.76 -14.31
CA ILE A 33 0.09 2.14 -13.49
C ILE A 33 0.71 1.15 -12.49
N SER A 34 1.55 0.24 -12.98
CA SER A 34 2.22 -0.74 -12.13
C SER A 34 3.11 -0.07 -11.09
N THR A 35 3.87 0.93 -11.50
CA THR A 35 4.81 1.62 -10.60
C THR A 35 4.07 2.44 -9.55
N ALA A 36 3.01 3.16 -9.93
CA ALA A 36 2.16 3.88 -8.97
C ALA A 36 1.54 2.92 -7.95
N TYR A 37 1.04 1.78 -8.41
CA TYR A 37 0.51 0.76 -7.52
C TYR A 37 1.57 0.29 -6.52
N TYR A 38 2.77 -0.07 -7.00
CA TYR A 38 3.83 -0.57 -6.11
C TYR A 38 4.32 0.47 -5.12
N SER A 39 4.34 1.77 -5.49
CA SER A 39 4.70 2.81 -4.52
C SER A 39 3.70 2.84 -3.36
N MET A 40 2.42 2.70 -3.63
CA MET A 40 1.37 2.64 -2.61
C MET A 40 1.41 1.32 -1.84
N TYR A 41 1.55 0.21 -2.54
CA TYR A 41 1.58 -1.12 -1.93
C TYR A 41 2.76 -1.26 -0.94
N PHE A 42 3.95 -0.87 -1.35
CA PHE A 42 5.12 -0.97 -0.46
C PHE A 42 5.03 0.00 0.71
N SER A 43 4.39 1.17 0.54
CA SER A 43 4.13 2.08 1.66
C SER A 43 3.24 1.41 2.71
N LEU A 44 2.17 0.77 2.29
CA LEU A 44 1.28 0.02 3.18
C LEU A 44 1.99 -1.18 3.78
N TYR A 45 2.76 -1.91 2.98
CA TYR A 45 3.49 -3.08 3.45
C TYR A 45 4.54 -2.72 4.50
N ALA A 46 5.16 -1.55 4.37
CA ALA A 46 6.07 -1.01 5.40
C ALA A 46 5.36 -0.85 6.75
N VAL A 47 4.14 -0.33 6.73
CA VAL A 47 3.31 -0.21 7.95
C VAL A 47 3.04 -1.60 8.53
N MET A 48 2.71 -2.57 7.68
CA MET A 48 2.45 -3.95 8.12
C MET A 48 3.69 -4.60 8.75
N MET A 49 4.86 -4.35 8.20
CA MET A 49 6.12 -4.85 8.78
C MET A 49 6.38 -4.23 10.15
N ARG A 50 6.08 -2.94 10.31
CA ARG A 50 6.18 -2.28 11.61
C ARG A 50 5.27 -2.92 12.65
N ILE A 51 4.08 -3.36 12.23
CA ILE A 51 3.12 -4.05 13.10
C ILE A 51 3.54 -5.52 13.31
N GLY A 52 4.22 -6.10 12.36
CA GLY A 52 4.61 -7.51 12.42
C GLY A 52 3.57 -8.43 11.79
N VAL A 53 2.96 -8.00 10.70
CA VAL A 53 2.00 -8.79 9.93
C VAL A 53 2.52 -8.98 8.53
N LYS A 54 2.65 -10.23 8.11
CA LYS A 54 3.12 -10.59 6.77
C LYS A 54 1.97 -11.20 5.98
N CYS A 55 1.68 -10.61 4.83
CA CYS A 55 0.74 -11.17 3.85
C CYS A 55 1.50 -11.34 2.53
N GLU A 56 1.48 -12.54 1.98
CA GLU A 56 2.16 -12.84 0.70
C GLU A 56 1.26 -12.54 -0.50
N ILE A 57 -0.05 -12.47 -0.28
CA ILE A 57 -1.04 -12.20 -1.33
C ILE A 57 -1.53 -10.76 -1.19
N HIS A 58 -1.51 -10.01 -2.30
CA HIS A 58 -1.90 -8.59 -2.30
C HIS A 58 -3.32 -8.35 -1.77
N LYS A 59 -4.27 -9.22 -2.10
CA LYS A 59 -5.65 -9.12 -1.57
C LYS A 59 -5.69 -9.23 -0.05
N CYS A 60 -4.84 -10.05 0.54
CA CYS A 60 -4.72 -10.20 1.98
C CYS A 60 -4.26 -8.89 2.64
N THR A 61 -3.29 -8.22 2.02
CA THR A 61 -2.78 -6.94 2.49
C THR A 61 -3.86 -5.87 2.52
N VAL A 62 -4.64 -5.76 1.44
CA VAL A 62 -5.74 -4.80 1.35
C VAL A 62 -6.86 -5.15 2.34
N ALA A 63 -7.17 -6.42 2.51
CA ALA A 63 -8.17 -6.86 3.47
C ALA A 63 -7.76 -6.53 4.91
N PHE A 64 -6.48 -6.69 5.24
CA PHE A 64 -5.93 -6.30 6.54
C PHE A 64 -6.09 -4.79 6.77
N MET A 65 -5.74 -3.99 5.79
CA MET A 65 -5.93 -2.53 5.83
C MET A 65 -7.38 -2.17 6.16
N LYS A 66 -8.31 -2.78 5.44
CA LYS A 66 -9.75 -2.53 5.59
C LYS A 66 -10.27 -2.89 6.97
N LYS A 67 -9.81 -4.01 7.53
CA LYS A 67 -10.35 -4.54 8.79
C LYS A 67 -9.65 -3.99 10.02
N TYR A 68 -8.33 -3.88 10.00
CA TYR A 68 -7.55 -3.58 11.21
C TYR A 68 -6.94 -2.18 11.24
N LEU A 69 -6.94 -1.46 10.13
CA LEU A 69 -6.36 -0.13 10.04
C LEU A 69 -7.39 0.96 9.77
N ARG A 70 -8.64 0.73 10.16
CA ARG A 70 -9.75 1.69 9.95
C ARG A 70 -9.54 3.03 10.65
N GLY A 71 -8.81 3.05 11.74
CA GLY A 71 -8.50 4.29 12.46
C GLY A 71 -7.47 5.16 11.74
N TYR A 72 -6.77 4.60 10.76
CA TYR A 72 -5.69 5.28 10.03
C TYR A 72 -6.04 5.55 8.58
N PHE A 73 -6.80 4.66 7.94
CA PHE A 73 -7.21 4.77 6.54
C PHE A 73 -8.73 4.88 6.44
N ASN A 74 -9.18 5.80 5.60
CA ASN A 74 -10.61 5.94 5.34
C ASN A 74 -11.04 5.03 4.17
N GLN A 75 -12.33 5.05 3.86
CA GLN A 75 -12.90 4.23 2.79
C GLN A 75 -12.30 4.57 1.42
N ASP A 76 -12.01 5.86 1.16
CA ASP A 76 -11.39 6.28 -0.10
C ASP A 76 -10.00 5.70 -0.27
N ASP A 77 -9.22 5.59 0.80
CA ASP A 77 -7.89 4.97 0.78
C ASP A 77 -7.99 3.49 0.43
N VAL A 78 -8.95 2.77 1.01
CA VAL A 78 -9.18 1.35 0.74
C VAL A 78 -9.59 1.14 -0.71
N GLU A 79 -10.54 1.93 -1.20
CA GLU A 79 -10.99 1.88 -2.59
C GLU A 79 -9.86 2.18 -3.56
N LEU A 80 -9.01 3.14 -3.22
CA LEU A 80 -7.83 3.48 -4.03
C LEU A 80 -6.94 2.25 -4.21
N LEU A 81 -6.64 1.53 -3.13
CA LEU A 81 -5.80 0.34 -3.19
C LEU A 81 -6.47 -0.80 -3.94
N GLU A 82 -7.77 -1.01 -3.73
CA GLU A 82 -8.54 -2.04 -4.44
C GLU A 82 -8.59 -1.78 -5.94
N GLU A 83 -8.93 -0.55 -6.34
CA GLU A 83 -8.94 -0.15 -7.75
C GLU A 83 -7.55 -0.21 -8.38
N SER A 84 -6.52 0.19 -7.62
CA SER A 84 -5.14 0.18 -8.11
C SER A 84 -4.62 -1.23 -8.34
N LEU A 85 -4.95 -2.16 -7.45
CA LEU A 85 -4.60 -3.57 -7.62
C LEU A 85 -5.25 -4.15 -8.87
N LYS A 86 -6.55 -3.89 -9.07
CA LYS A 86 -7.28 -4.32 -10.26
C LYS A 86 -6.67 -3.72 -11.53
N SER A 87 -6.35 -2.43 -11.50
CA SER A 87 -5.76 -1.71 -12.64
C SER A 87 -4.38 -2.26 -13.00
N ARG A 88 -3.56 -2.57 -12.00
CA ARG A 88 -2.25 -3.19 -12.25
C ARG A 88 -2.40 -4.54 -12.93
N ILE A 89 -3.33 -5.36 -12.48
CA ILE A 89 -3.58 -6.67 -13.07
C ILE A 89 -4.04 -6.51 -14.53
N GLU A 90 -4.97 -5.58 -14.79
CA GLU A 90 -5.45 -5.31 -16.15
C GLU A 90 -4.34 -4.79 -17.07
N ALA A 91 -3.56 -3.84 -16.59
CA ALA A 91 -2.46 -3.25 -17.37
C ALA A 91 -1.34 -4.26 -17.69
N GLN A 92 -1.08 -5.19 -16.77
CA GLN A 92 0.05 -6.11 -16.86
C GLN A 92 -0.28 -7.38 -17.64
N TYR A 93 -1.51 -7.89 -17.51
CA TYR A 93 -1.87 -9.20 -18.04
C TYR A 93 -2.91 -9.19 -19.16
N TYR A 94 -3.62 -8.08 -19.38
CA TYR A 94 -4.71 -8.02 -20.35
C TYR A 94 -4.46 -6.92 -21.40
N VAL A 95 -4.10 -7.34 -22.61
CA VAL A 95 -3.80 -6.42 -23.71
C VAL A 95 -5.07 -5.69 -24.18
N ASN A 96 -6.22 -6.34 -24.12
CA ASN A 96 -7.49 -5.82 -24.65
C ASN A 96 -8.34 -5.05 -23.63
N ARG A 97 -7.89 -4.97 -22.37
CA ARG A 97 -8.61 -4.25 -21.31
C ARG A 97 -7.83 -3.01 -20.95
N GLY A 98 -8.41 -1.86 -21.24
CA GLY A 98 -7.81 -0.58 -20.89
C GLY A 98 -8.22 -0.13 -19.51
N VAL A 99 -7.29 0.44 -18.78
CA VAL A 99 -7.58 1.17 -17.54
C VAL A 99 -8.12 2.54 -17.94
N SER A 100 -9.21 3.01 -17.35
CA SER A 100 -9.78 4.32 -17.66
C SER A 100 -8.77 5.43 -17.36
N THR A 101 -8.84 6.51 -18.13
CA THR A 101 -7.99 7.70 -17.89
C THR A 101 -8.24 8.27 -16.50
N GLU A 102 -9.48 8.26 -16.04
CA GLU A 102 -9.86 8.75 -14.71
C GLU A 102 -9.15 7.97 -13.60
N ILE A 103 -9.16 6.64 -13.65
CA ILE A 103 -8.49 5.81 -12.65
C ILE A 103 -6.97 5.99 -12.75
N PHE A 104 -6.43 6.04 -13.96
CA PHE A 104 -5.00 6.26 -14.18
C PHE A 104 -4.53 7.57 -13.55
N GLU A 105 -5.22 8.67 -13.83
CA GLU A 105 -4.87 9.98 -13.28
C GLU A 105 -5.02 10.02 -11.77
N LYS A 106 -6.05 9.37 -11.23
CA LYS A 106 -6.26 9.24 -9.79
C LYS A 106 -5.08 8.52 -9.13
N MET A 107 -4.62 7.41 -9.69
CA MET A 107 -3.49 6.65 -9.16
C MET A 107 -2.21 7.48 -9.14
N VAL A 108 -1.88 8.12 -10.25
CA VAL A 108 -0.66 8.93 -10.36
C VAL A 108 -0.72 10.13 -9.40
N LYS A 109 -1.86 10.76 -9.27
CA LYS A 109 -2.06 11.91 -8.39
C LYS A 109 -2.00 11.52 -6.92
N ARG A 110 -2.63 10.39 -6.56
CA ARG A 110 -2.79 9.97 -5.16
C ARG A 110 -1.58 9.22 -4.60
N ALA A 111 -0.74 8.63 -5.45
CA ALA A 111 0.42 7.86 -4.99
C ALA A 111 1.32 8.64 -4.03
N PRO A 112 1.72 9.90 -4.31
CA PRO A 112 2.54 10.66 -3.38
C PRO A 112 1.86 10.91 -2.04
N SER A 113 0.59 11.31 -2.03
CA SER A 113 -0.13 11.61 -0.79
C SER A 113 -0.37 10.35 0.04
N PHE A 114 -0.60 9.21 -0.59
CA PHE A 114 -0.75 7.94 0.11
C PHE A 114 0.57 7.55 0.80
N LEU A 115 1.69 7.72 0.11
CA LEU A 115 3.02 7.46 0.67
C LEU A 115 3.29 8.34 1.89
N VAL A 116 2.97 9.63 1.79
CA VAL A 116 3.14 10.58 2.91
C VAL A 116 2.28 10.16 4.10
N LYS A 117 1.06 9.72 3.85
CA LYS A 117 0.16 9.22 4.90
C LYS A 117 0.76 8.01 5.62
N CYS A 118 1.29 7.04 4.89
CA CYS A 118 1.95 5.88 5.48
C CYS A 118 3.22 6.27 6.26
N LYS A 119 3.98 7.22 5.75
CA LYS A 119 5.16 7.74 6.44
C LYS A 119 4.78 8.38 7.78
N SER A 120 3.72 9.19 7.79
CA SER A 120 3.19 9.80 9.00
C SER A 120 2.76 8.74 10.02
N MET A 121 2.11 7.68 9.56
CA MET A 121 1.74 6.56 10.43
C MET A 121 2.96 5.90 11.07
N LEU A 122 3.99 5.61 10.26
CA LEU A 122 5.22 5.00 10.75
C LEU A 122 5.90 5.86 11.82
N MET A 123 5.88 7.18 11.64
CA MET A 123 6.49 8.11 12.60
C MET A 123 5.72 8.23 13.91
N LYS A 124 4.39 8.08 13.86
CA LYS A 124 3.51 8.25 15.03
C LYS A 124 3.18 6.94 15.74
N MET A 125 3.40 5.81 15.09
CA MET A 125 3.02 4.50 15.63
C MET A 125 3.99 4.08 16.71
N ASP A 126 3.50 4.01 17.95
CA ASP A 126 4.27 3.56 19.11
C ASP A 126 3.98 2.07 19.38
N GLU A 127 4.68 1.50 20.37
CA GLU A 127 4.49 0.11 20.74
C GLU A 127 3.08 -0.19 21.25
N LYS A 128 2.45 0.76 21.93
CA LYS A 128 1.09 0.61 22.41
C LYS A 128 0.10 0.45 21.24
N SER A 129 0.23 1.27 20.21
CA SER A 129 -0.58 1.17 19.00
C SER A 129 -0.36 -0.16 18.28
N VAL A 130 0.90 -0.57 18.13
CA VAL A 130 1.27 -1.85 17.53
C VAL A 130 0.66 -3.02 18.31
N ASN A 131 0.80 -3.02 19.61
CA ASN A 131 0.28 -4.09 20.47
C ASN A 131 -1.23 -4.18 20.42
N LYS A 132 -1.92 -3.04 20.33
CA LYS A 132 -3.37 -3.00 20.19
C LYS A 132 -3.82 -3.68 18.88
N ILE A 133 -3.19 -3.35 17.76
CA ILE A 133 -3.52 -3.94 16.45
C ILE A 133 -3.22 -5.44 16.48
N ARG A 134 -2.07 -5.84 17.00
CA ARG A 134 -1.70 -7.26 17.14
C ARG A 134 -2.68 -8.02 18.02
N GLY A 135 -3.15 -7.39 19.11
CA GLY A 135 -4.16 -7.97 19.99
C GLY A 135 -5.49 -8.18 19.30
N ASP A 136 -5.94 -7.20 18.53
CA ASP A 136 -7.17 -7.30 17.74
C ASP A 136 -7.08 -8.45 16.71
N LEU A 137 -5.94 -8.58 16.06
CA LEU A 137 -5.70 -9.66 15.10
C LEU A 137 -5.74 -11.03 15.79
N LYS A 138 -5.09 -11.19 16.93
CA LYS A 138 -5.07 -12.45 17.68
C LYS A 138 -6.46 -12.87 18.11
N ARG A 139 -7.30 -11.93 18.54
CA ARG A 139 -8.66 -12.22 18.98
C ARG A 139 -9.56 -12.71 17.85
N SER A 140 -9.25 -12.38 16.61
CA SER A 140 -10.04 -12.79 15.44
C SER A 140 -9.52 -14.06 14.77
N MET A 141 -8.42 -14.61 15.27
CA MET A 141 -7.83 -15.86 14.73
C MET A 141 -8.48 -17.09 15.34
#